data_d6fafe7f9b707c041ccbc4d0a997952c
#
_entry.id   d6fafe7f9b707c041ccbc4d0a997952c
#
_cell.length_a   1.000
_cell.length_b   1.000
_cell.length_c   1.000
_cell.angle_alpha   90.00
_cell.angle_beta   90.00
_cell.angle_gamma   90.00
#
_symmetry.space_group_name_H-M   'P 1'
#
loop_
_entity.id
_entity.type
_entity.pdbx_description
1 polymer ?
#
loop_
_entity_poly.entity_id
_entity_poly.type
_entity_poly.pdbx_seq_one_letter_code
_entity_poly.pdbx_strand_id
1 'polypeptide(L)'
;VWPFKIYSMYLRKSVAAPSGQIGPGAAKPKNPNVKIIFVDELLSSPQRNDAGIVMEGNYTFKPNGKMIEVYMTGKKQKLNYENEGDVDEESIKQMFEGSHPGNSREIKELIQNLIGKDVIILSGDCTKNSFEVFGTECAPMRLKPTGVIDDTRTGHDLSFEQTQATEFLPGTFEGAVVLAAPFNATSEDLALTKANGNQYKLATDTDGTELDIASLDHDHGAVISLIGNGGNNPFVLSSGVTTAATVVLLEGADWAAQDDAVIDLKVFKSGNITYLFEQKRA
;
A
#
# COMPACT_ATOMS: atom_id res chain seq x y z
N VAL A 1 28.35 -2.29 13.56
CA VAL A 1 28.51 -1.04 12.80
C VAL A 1 27.62 -1.18 11.60
N TRP A 2 26.45 -0.57 11.62
CA TRP A 2 25.51 -0.54 10.49
C TRP A 2 26.13 0.35 9.39
N PRO A 3 26.23 -0.10 8.15
CA PRO A 3 26.61 0.78 7.07
C PRO A 3 25.46 1.76 6.85
N PHE A 4 25.67 3.04 7.14
CA PHE A 4 24.81 4.09 6.64
C PHE A 4 24.81 4.00 5.11
N LYS A 5 23.72 3.47 4.52
CA LYS A 5 23.45 3.71 3.10
C LYS A 5 23.19 5.20 2.94
N ILE A 6 24.18 5.91 2.47
CA ILE A 6 23.98 7.27 1.97
C ILE A 6 23.14 7.12 0.72
N TYR A 7 21.82 7.31 0.85
CA TYR A 7 20.94 7.42 -0.30
C TYR A 7 21.35 8.69 -1.05
N SER A 8 22.07 8.53 -2.16
CA SER A 8 22.28 9.64 -3.08
C SER A 8 20.93 9.94 -3.75
N MET A 9 20.13 10.81 -3.13
CA MET A 9 18.86 11.30 -3.67
C MET A 9 19.03 12.17 -4.92
N TYR A 10 20.24 12.30 -5.46
CA TYR A 10 20.55 13.10 -6.63
C TYR A 10 20.56 12.26 -7.89
N LEU A 11 19.38 11.95 -8.42
CA LEU A 11 19.26 11.39 -9.75
C LEU A 11 19.32 12.54 -10.78
N ARG A 12 20.50 12.84 -11.33
CA ARG A 12 20.64 13.77 -12.48
C ARG A 12 20.15 13.10 -13.74
N LYS A 13 18.84 13.15 -13.97
CA LYS A 13 18.22 12.59 -15.16
C LYS A 13 17.60 13.70 -16.01
N SER A 14 17.91 13.70 -17.32
CA SER A 14 17.22 14.57 -18.26
C SER A 14 15.77 14.09 -18.42
N VAL A 15 14.81 15.00 -18.30
CA VAL A 15 13.39 14.72 -18.49
C VAL A 15 12.98 15.33 -19.81
N ALA A 16 12.67 14.48 -20.80
CA ALA A 16 12.18 14.93 -22.11
C ALA A 16 10.72 15.43 -22.00
N ALA A 17 10.30 16.24 -22.96
CA ALA A 17 8.90 16.63 -23.08
C ALA A 17 8.02 15.37 -23.18
N PRO A 18 6.93 15.26 -22.38
CA PRO A 18 6.04 14.12 -22.48
C PRO A 18 5.44 13.99 -23.87
N SER A 19 5.37 12.78 -24.41
CA SER A 19 4.74 12.49 -25.70
C SER A 19 3.31 11.98 -25.49
N GLY A 20 2.38 12.35 -26.37
CA GLY A 20 0.99 11.88 -26.35
C GLY A 20 0.14 12.55 -27.44
N GLN A 21 -0.88 11.85 -27.92
CA GLN A 21 -1.80 12.38 -28.95
C GLN A 21 -2.71 13.50 -28.40
N ILE A 22 -2.97 13.51 -27.11
CA ILE A 22 -3.71 14.54 -26.39
C ILE A 22 -2.71 15.22 -25.47
N GLY A 23 -2.72 16.54 -25.38
CA GLY A 23 -1.76 17.30 -24.59
C GLY A 23 -1.35 16.60 -23.28
N PRO A 24 -0.07 16.40 -23.02
CA PRO A 24 0.41 15.54 -21.93
C PRO A 24 -0.01 16.01 -20.54
N GLY A 25 -0.35 17.28 -20.40
CA GLY A 25 -0.94 17.88 -19.18
C GLY A 25 -2.47 17.85 -19.12
N ALA A 26 -3.15 17.19 -20.07
CA ALA A 26 -4.60 17.09 -20.03
C ALA A 26 -5.07 16.29 -18.80
N ALA A 27 -6.15 16.76 -18.16
CA ALA A 27 -6.74 16.10 -17.02
C ALA A 27 -7.20 14.68 -17.40
N LYS A 28 -6.85 13.70 -16.56
CA LYS A 28 -7.28 12.31 -16.70
C LYS A 28 -8.46 12.02 -15.78
N PRO A 29 -9.39 11.13 -16.18
CA PRO A 29 -10.45 10.69 -15.30
C PRO A 29 -9.88 10.01 -14.06
N LYS A 30 -10.28 10.48 -12.88
CA LYS A 30 -9.90 9.89 -11.59
C LYS A 30 -10.84 8.75 -11.23
N ASN A 31 -10.29 7.71 -10.61
CA ASN A 31 -11.08 6.62 -10.04
C ASN A 31 -11.92 7.19 -8.87
N PRO A 32 -13.25 7.02 -8.90
CA PRO A 32 -14.08 7.53 -7.81
C PRO A 32 -13.91 6.79 -6.49
N ASN A 33 -13.36 5.57 -6.51
CA ASN A 33 -13.16 4.74 -5.33
C ASN A 33 -11.77 5.01 -4.73
N VAL A 34 -11.69 6.01 -3.85
CA VAL A 34 -10.48 6.36 -3.12
C VAL A 34 -10.27 5.35 -2.00
N LYS A 35 -9.03 4.89 -1.80
CA LYS A 35 -8.67 3.98 -0.71
C LYS A 35 -8.15 4.79 0.46
N ILE A 36 -8.59 4.42 1.66
CA ILE A 36 -8.14 5.01 2.92
C ILE A 36 -7.57 3.90 3.77
N ILE A 37 -6.40 4.13 4.32
CA ILE A 37 -5.68 3.24 5.23
C ILE A 37 -5.58 3.92 6.58
N PHE A 38 -5.99 3.24 7.64
CA PHE A 38 -5.76 3.70 9.01
C PHE A 38 -4.35 3.34 9.45
N VAL A 39 -3.59 4.33 9.91
CA VAL A 39 -2.19 4.12 10.33
C VAL A 39 -2.09 3.18 11.52
N ASP A 40 -3.04 3.23 12.45
CA ASP A 40 -3.10 2.36 13.63
C ASP A 40 -3.38 0.87 13.30
N GLU A 41 -3.90 0.57 12.11
CA GLU A 41 -4.14 -0.79 11.61
C GLU A 41 -2.97 -1.35 10.79
N LEU A 42 -1.96 -0.54 10.49
CA LEU A 42 -0.80 -0.98 9.72
C LEU A 42 0.16 -1.81 10.57
N LEU A 43 0.68 -2.87 9.97
CA LEU A 43 1.80 -3.65 10.45
C LEU A 43 3.09 -3.22 9.76
N SER A 44 3.03 -3.01 8.44
CA SER A 44 4.18 -2.63 7.61
C SER A 44 3.73 -1.82 6.40
N SER A 45 4.52 -0.82 6.02
CA SER A 45 4.30 0.00 4.82
C SER A 45 5.33 -0.31 3.74
N PRO A 46 4.98 -0.18 2.44
CA PRO A 46 5.92 -0.30 1.36
C PRO A 46 7.03 0.75 1.47
N GLN A 47 8.24 0.39 1.06
CA GLN A 47 9.38 1.30 1.07
C GLN A 47 9.50 2.05 -0.25
N ARG A 48 10.04 3.26 -0.21
CA ARG A 48 10.34 4.00 -1.44
C ARG A 48 11.61 3.45 -2.08
N ASN A 49 11.59 3.37 -3.40
CA ASN A 49 12.78 3.01 -4.18
C ASN A 49 13.89 4.09 -4.06
N ASP A 50 15.06 3.81 -4.59
CA ASP A 50 16.22 4.74 -4.55
C ASP A 50 15.93 6.12 -5.18
N ALA A 51 14.94 6.23 -6.07
CA ALA A 51 14.48 7.49 -6.64
C ALA A 51 13.45 8.24 -5.76
N GLY A 52 13.00 7.64 -4.66
CA GLY A 52 12.11 8.24 -3.68
C GLY A 52 10.63 8.36 -4.12
N ILE A 53 10.23 7.79 -5.26
CA ILE A 53 8.87 7.95 -5.81
C ILE A 53 8.06 6.65 -5.82
N VAL A 54 8.64 5.55 -6.34
CA VAL A 54 7.92 4.28 -6.43
C VAL A 54 7.95 3.59 -5.08
N MET A 55 6.77 3.11 -4.65
CA MET A 55 6.63 2.37 -3.40
C MET A 55 6.66 0.87 -3.69
N GLU A 56 7.67 0.17 -3.16
CA GLU A 56 7.93 -1.25 -3.37
C GLU A 56 7.40 -2.07 -2.21
N GLY A 57 6.69 -3.17 -2.50
CA GLY A 57 6.00 -4.02 -1.53
C GLY A 57 4.52 -3.66 -1.37
N ASN A 58 3.90 -4.18 -0.32
CA ASN A 58 2.50 -3.96 0.02
C ASN A 58 2.35 -3.19 1.34
N TYR A 59 1.18 -2.57 1.52
CA TYR A 59 0.68 -2.24 2.85
C TYR A 59 0.19 -3.54 3.50
N THR A 60 0.76 -3.89 4.64
CA THR A 60 0.38 -5.08 5.40
C THR A 60 -0.35 -4.66 6.66
N PHE A 61 -1.38 -5.41 7.04
CA PHE A 61 -2.28 -5.02 8.10
C PHE A 61 -2.19 -5.95 9.32
N LYS A 62 -2.43 -5.38 10.50
CA LYS A 62 -2.68 -6.12 11.73
C LYS A 62 -3.94 -6.98 11.59
N PRO A 63 -4.18 -7.97 12.48
CA PRO A 63 -5.42 -8.74 12.49
C PRO A 63 -6.65 -7.82 12.43
N ASN A 64 -7.57 -8.12 11.52
CA ASN A 64 -8.78 -7.36 11.20
C ASN A 64 -8.58 -6.00 10.51
N GLY A 65 -7.34 -5.54 10.30
CA GLY A 65 -7.03 -4.33 9.54
C GLY A 65 -7.22 -4.53 8.03
N LYS A 66 -7.60 -3.47 7.33
CA LYS A 66 -7.79 -3.46 5.87
C LYS A 66 -7.87 -2.04 5.32
N MET A 67 -7.75 -1.91 4.01
CA MET A 67 -8.11 -0.67 3.32
C MET A 67 -9.64 -0.54 3.26
N ILE A 68 -10.14 0.69 3.34
CA ILE A 68 -11.54 0.99 3.06
C ILE A 68 -11.66 1.77 1.75
N GLU A 69 -12.75 1.54 1.03
CA GLU A 69 -13.09 2.31 -0.16
C GLU A 69 -14.13 3.37 0.16
N VAL A 70 -13.87 4.60 -0.30
CA VAL A 70 -14.81 5.71 -0.17
C VAL A 70 -15.06 6.30 -1.55
N TYR A 71 -16.33 6.32 -1.95
CA TYR A 71 -16.71 6.98 -3.20
C TYR A 71 -16.52 8.49 -3.09
N MET A 72 -15.76 9.06 -4.01
CA MET A 72 -15.57 10.51 -4.14
C MET A 72 -15.70 10.88 -5.62
N THR A 73 -16.51 11.87 -5.92
CA THR A 73 -16.76 12.30 -7.31
C THR A 73 -15.43 12.61 -8.03
N GLY A 74 -15.10 11.87 -9.09
CA GLY A 74 -13.79 11.95 -9.74
C GLY A 74 -13.40 13.37 -10.21
N LYS A 75 -14.36 14.15 -10.74
CA LYS A 75 -14.12 15.55 -11.14
C LYS A 75 -13.85 16.53 -9.99
N LYS A 76 -14.16 16.11 -8.76
CA LYS A 76 -13.98 16.91 -7.54
C LYS A 76 -12.81 16.46 -6.69
N GLN A 77 -12.04 15.48 -7.17
CA GLN A 77 -10.80 15.10 -6.52
C GLN A 77 -9.69 16.05 -6.94
N LYS A 78 -8.99 16.61 -5.96
CA LYS A 78 -7.79 17.43 -6.14
C LYS A 78 -6.64 16.80 -5.35
N LEU A 79 -5.53 16.65 -6.02
CA LEU A 79 -4.31 16.09 -5.51
C LEU A 79 -3.25 17.19 -5.57
N ASN A 80 -2.88 17.75 -4.45
CA ASN A 80 -1.96 18.87 -4.36
C ASN A 80 -0.79 18.53 -3.42
N TYR A 81 0.33 19.14 -3.70
CA TYR A 81 1.43 19.28 -2.76
C TYR A 81 2.05 20.66 -2.97
N GLU A 82 2.61 21.19 -1.94
CA GLU A 82 3.29 22.49 -1.98
C GLU A 82 4.61 22.42 -1.21
N ASN A 83 5.54 23.27 -1.60
CA ASN A 83 6.77 23.46 -0.87
C ASN A 83 6.52 24.48 0.26
N GLU A 84 6.91 24.15 1.47
CA GLU A 84 6.83 25.03 2.65
C GLU A 84 8.23 25.21 3.22
N GLY A 85 8.47 26.34 3.89
CA GLY A 85 9.73 26.68 4.55
C GLY A 85 10.58 27.69 3.79
N ASP A 86 11.53 28.26 4.51
CA ASP A 86 12.52 29.18 3.95
C ASP A 86 13.69 28.40 3.30
N VAL A 87 14.64 29.12 2.70
CA VAL A 87 15.86 28.52 2.12
C VAL A 87 16.60 27.73 3.21
N ASP A 88 17.01 26.50 2.87
CA ASP A 88 17.63 25.49 3.75
C ASP A 88 16.66 24.80 4.75
N GLU A 89 15.38 25.15 4.76
CA GLU A 89 14.33 24.51 5.58
C GLU A 89 13.15 24.00 4.73
N GLU A 90 13.37 23.79 3.44
CA GLU A 90 12.35 23.38 2.49
C GLU A 90 11.77 21.99 2.80
N SER A 91 10.46 21.90 2.79
CA SER A 91 9.72 20.64 3.01
C SER A 91 8.47 20.60 2.16
N ILE A 92 7.94 19.40 1.93
CA ILE A 92 6.76 19.17 1.11
C ILE A 92 5.58 18.88 2.01
N LYS A 93 4.49 19.61 1.81
CA LYS A 93 3.20 19.35 2.43
C LYS A 93 2.21 18.85 1.41
N GLN A 94 1.55 17.75 1.73
CA GLN A 94 0.63 17.06 0.84
C GLN A 94 -0.81 17.34 1.27
N MET A 95 -1.70 17.52 0.28
CA MET A 95 -3.13 17.77 0.49
C MET A 95 -3.95 16.95 -0.53
N PHE A 96 -5.03 16.36 -0.06
CA PHE A 96 -6.01 15.66 -0.89
C PHE A 96 -7.41 16.19 -0.59
N GLU A 97 -8.14 16.57 -1.61
CA GLU A 97 -9.55 16.96 -1.50
C GLU A 97 -10.43 16.03 -2.31
N GLY A 98 -11.55 15.64 -1.77
CA GLY A 98 -12.58 14.88 -2.44
C GLY A 98 -13.98 15.32 -2.00
N SER A 99 -15.00 14.99 -2.78
CA SER A 99 -16.39 15.28 -2.45
C SER A 99 -17.25 14.05 -2.59
N HIS A 100 -17.96 13.69 -1.51
CA HIS A 100 -18.94 12.62 -1.50
C HIS A 100 -20.35 13.22 -1.68
N PRO A 101 -21.13 12.76 -2.70
CA PRO A 101 -22.49 13.24 -2.90
C PRO A 101 -23.46 12.58 -1.92
N GLY A 102 -24.49 13.34 -1.52
CA GLY A 102 -25.55 12.84 -0.65
C GLY A 102 -25.22 12.99 0.84
N ASN A 103 -26.18 12.63 1.68
CA ASN A 103 -26.13 12.79 3.13
C ASN A 103 -26.70 11.54 3.82
N SER A 104 -26.21 10.36 3.39
CA SER A 104 -26.62 9.08 3.97
C SER A 104 -26.08 8.90 5.38
N ARG A 105 -26.65 7.97 6.11
CA ARG A 105 -26.20 7.61 7.44
C ARG A 105 -24.76 7.08 7.43
N GLU A 106 -24.43 6.24 6.46
CA GLU A 106 -23.14 5.58 6.33
C GLU A 106 -21.98 6.59 6.17
N ILE A 107 -22.17 7.63 5.32
CA ILE A 107 -21.12 8.64 5.16
C ILE A 107 -20.93 9.48 6.42
N LYS A 108 -22.00 9.77 7.15
CA LYS A 108 -21.90 10.47 8.43
C LYS A 108 -21.16 9.67 9.49
N GLU A 109 -21.48 8.37 9.59
CA GLU A 109 -20.80 7.46 10.50
C GLU A 109 -19.32 7.34 10.14
N LEU A 110 -18.99 7.23 8.84
CA LEU A 110 -17.62 7.21 8.36
C LEU A 110 -16.88 8.52 8.74
N ILE A 111 -17.45 9.67 8.43
CA ILE A 111 -16.85 10.98 8.76
C ILE A 111 -16.63 11.09 10.27
N GLN A 112 -17.62 10.72 11.08
CA GLN A 112 -17.52 10.77 12.54
C GLN A 112 -16.37 9.91 13.08
N ASN A 113 -16.13 8.74 12.46
CA ASN A 113 -15.08 7.83 12.84
C ASN A 113 -13.69 8.20 12.28
N LEU A 114 -13.65 8.97 11.17
CA LEU A 114 -12.40 9.45 10.57
C LEU A 114 -11.83 10.70 11.25
N ILE A 115 -12.67 11.50 11.89
CA ILE A 115 -12.21 12.71 12.58
C ILE A 115 -11.21 12.33 13.67
N GLY A 116 -10.02 12.96 13.61
CA GLY A 116 -8.94 12.73 14.58
C GLY A 116 -8.12 11.46 14.33
N LYS A 117 -8.45 10.68 13.28
CA LYS A 117 -7.65 9.52 12.90
C LYS A 117 -6.54 9.90 11.93
N ASP A 118 -5.42 9.22 12.09
CA ASP A 118 -4.27 9.29 11.19
C ASP A 118 -4.46 8.30 10.05
N VAL A 119 -4.44 8.80 8.81
CA VAL A 119 -4.73 7.99 7.62
C VAL A 119 -3.74 8.24 6.50
N ILE A 120 -3.63 7.26 5.59
CA ILE A 120 -2.94 7.38 4.31
C ILE A 120 -4.00 7.25 3.21
N ILE A 121 -3.91 8.12 2.19
CA ILE A 121 -4.88 8.18 1.09
C ILE A 121 -4.25 7.66 -0.20
N LEU A 122 -4.94 6.75 -0.89
CA LEU A 122 -4.56 6.28 -2.21
C LEU A 122 -5.61 6.70 -3.22
N SER A 123 -5.22 7.54 -4.18
CA SER A 123 -6.07 7.98 -5.29
C SER A 123 -5.47 7.53 -6.61
N GLY A 124 -6.27 6.95 -7.48
CA GLY A 124 -5.82 6.42 -8.78
C GLY A 124 -6.53 7.05 -9.98
N ASP A 125 -5.96 6.82 -11.15
CA ASP A 125 -6.61 7.11 -12.44
C ASP A 125 -7.44 5.89 -12.89
N CYS A 126 -8.51 6.10 -13.67
CA CYS A 126 -9.32 5.01 -14.21
C CYS A 126 -8.57 4.09 -15.19
N THR A 127 -7.44 4.56 -15.75
CA THR A 127 -6.70 3.88 -16.82
C THR A 127 -5.46 3.13 -16.36
N LYS A 128 -5.06 3.27 -15.10
CA LYS A 128 -3.83 2.67 -14.54
C LYS A 128 -4.14 1.89 -13.26
N ASN A 129 -3.40 0.81 -13.07
CA ASN A 129 -3.38 0.06 -11.79
C ASN A 129 -2.34 0.65 -10.82
N SER A 130 -2.16 1.96 -10.82
CA SER A 130 -1.26 2.67 -9.92
C SER A 130 -2.01 3.76 -9.18
N PHE A 131 -1.60 3.99 -7.95
CA PHE A 131 -2.19 4.97 -7.04
C PHE A 131 -1.16 6.01 -6.64
N GLU A 132 -1.58 7.27 -6.59
CA GLU A 132 -0.83 8.31 -5.89
C GLU A 132 -1.12 8.20 -4.40
N VAL A 133 -0.07 8.18 -3.60
CA VAL A 133 -0.14 7.99 -2.14
C VAL A 133 0.13 9.29 -1.44
N PHE A 134 -0.80 9.69 -0.58
CA PHE A 134 -0.73 10.89 0.24
C PHE A 134 -0.62 10.53 1.71
N GLY A 135 0.36 11.11 2.39
CA GLY A 135 0.70 10.79 3.76
C GLY A 135 1.66 9.60 3.90
N THR A 136 2.23 9.50 5.08
CA THR A 136 3.09 8.40 5.52
C THR A 136 2.73 8.04 6.96
N GLU A 137 3.30 6.97 7.52
CA GLU A 137 3.09 6.62 8.94
C GLU A 137 3.54 7.75 9.88
N CYS A 138 4.69 8.38 9.57
CA CYS A 138 5.26 9.45 10.41
C CYS A 138 4.63 10.82 10.15
N ALA A 139 4.06 11.04 8.96
CA ALA A 139 3.37 12.26 8.57
C ALA A 139 2.03 11.91 7.89
N PRO A 140 1.07 11.43 8.68
CA PRO A 140 -0.23 11.00 8.18
C PRO A 140 -1.09 12.17 7.75
N MET A 141 -2.15 11.85 7.00
CA MET A 141 -3.21 12.77 6.64
C MET A 141 -4.29 12.78 7.73
N ARG A 142 -4.89 13.94 7.96
CA ARG A 142 -6.06 14.10 8.85
C ARG A 142 -7.21 14.75 8.12
N LEU A 143 -8.42 14.26 8.39
CA LEU A 143 -9.65 14.73 7.79
C LEU A 143 -10.11 16.05 8.42
N LYS A 144 -10.43 17.01 7.55
CA LYS A 144 -11.19 18.26 7.83
C LYS A 144 -12.46 18.25 6.97
N PRO A 145 -13.58 17.73 7.48
CA PRO A 145 -14.80 17.61 6.69
C PRO A 145 -15.59 18.91 6.68
N THR A 146 -16.28 19.19 5.56
CA THR A 146 -17.29 20.24 5.45
C THR A 146 -18.56 19.66 4.83
N GLY A 147 -19.67 19.74 5.55
CA GLY A 147 -21.00 19.34 5.06
C GLY A 147 -21.75 20.52 4.46
N VAL A 148 -22.38 20.30 3.30
CA VAL A 148 -23.28 21.27 2.68
C VAL A 148 -24.61 20.57 2.40
N ILE A 149 -25.68 21.11 2.98
CA ILE A 149 -27.04 20.63 2.81
C ILE A 149 -27.91 21.87 2.58
N ASP A 150 -28.11 22.21 1.33
CA ASP A 150 -28.91 23.35 0.92
C ASP A 150 -29.76 23.00 -0.33
N ASP A 151 -30.45 23.98 -0.90
CA ASP A 151 -31.30 23.85 -2.07
C ASP A 151 -30.52 23.66 -3.38
N THR A 152 -29.20 23.91 -3.38
CA THR A 152 -28.35 23.76 -4.56
C THR A 152 -27.53 22.48 -4.52
N ARG A 153 -27.17 22.01 -3.32
CA ARG A 153 -26.31 20.84 -3.15
C ARG A 153 -26.49 20.14 -1.80
N THR A 154 -26.45 18.82 -1.85
CA THR A 154 -26.31 17.98 -0.67
C THR A 154 -25.07 17.10 -0.83
N GLY A 155 -24.13 17.19 0.13
CA GLY A 155 -22.91 16.39 0.10
C GLY A 155 -21.89 16.81 1.15
N HIS A 156 -20.78 16.09 1.17
CA HIS A 156 -19.66 16.31 2.08
C HIS A 156 -18.38 16.54 1.29
N ASP A 157 -17.68 17.62 1.58
CA ASP A 157 -16.33 17.86 1.11
C ASP A 157 -15.35 17.34 2.16
N LEU A 158 -14.47 16.45 1.74
CA LEU A 158 -13.50 15.75 2.56
C LEU A 158 -12.12 16.28 2.19
N SER A 159 -11.58 17.18 3.00
CA SER A 159 -10.22 17.67 2.85
C SER A 159 -9.31 16.92 3.80
N PHE A 160 -8.24 16.36 3.27
CA PHE A 160 -7.22 15.68 4.03
C PHE A 160 -5.93 16.48 3.92
N GLU A 161 -5.36 16.84 5.04
CA GLU A 161 -4.11 17.59 5.12
C GLU A 161 -3.09 16.78 5.91
N GLN A 162 -1.85 16.82 5.44
CA GLN A 162 -0.74 16.18 6.14
C GLN A 162 -0.47 16.88 7.47
N THR A 163 -0.24 16.10 8.53
CA THR A 163 -0.03 16.65 9.89
C THR A 163 1.31 17.36 10.02
N GLN A 164 2.31 16.88 9.29
CA GLN A 164 3.66 17.43 9.25
C GLN A 164 4.17 17.37 7.81
N ALA A 165 4.92 18.37 7.39
CA ALA A 165 5.59 18.35 6.10
C ALA A 165 6.71 17.29 6.07
N THR A 166 7.05 16.80 4.89
CA THR A 166 8.05 15.76 4.65
C THR A 166 9.00 16.16 3.53
N GLU A 167 10.07 15.41 3.35
CA GLU A 167 10.98 15.55 2.20
C GLU A 167 10.43 14.90 0.91
N PHE A 168 9.30 14.18 0.99
CA PHE A 168 8.81 13.35 -0.10
C PHE A 168 7.60 13.95 -0.80
N LEU A 169 7.63 13.91 -2.12
CA LEU A 169 6.43 14.05 -2.96
C LEU A 169 5.47 12.88 -2.74
N PRO A 170 4.18 13.02 -3.15
CA PRO A 170 3.28 11.86 -3.22
C PRO A 170 3.94 10.69 -3.93
N GLY A 171 3.86 9.50 -3.33
CA GLY A 171 4.47 8.29 -3.88
C GLY A 171 3.57 7.62 -4.92
N THR A 172 4.14 6.80 -5.79
CA THR A 172 3.39 5.95 -6.71
C THR A 172 3.38 4.52 -6.19
N PHE A 173 2.20 3.98 -5.91
CA PHE A 173 1.99 2.62 -5.40
C PHE A 173 1.37 1.74 -6.49
N GLU A 174 1.97 0.57 -6.74
CA GLU A 174 1.54 -0.43 -7.72
C GLU A 174 1.26 -1.79 -7.06
N GLY A 175 1.25 -1.83 -5.73
CA GLY A 175 0.99 -3.04 -4.96
C GLY A 175 -0.49 -3.42 -4.89
N ALA A 176 -0.79 -4.44 -4.10
CA ALA A 176 -2.14 -4.97 -3.95
C ALA A 176 -3.05 -4.05 -3.14
N VAL A 177 -4.29 -3.90 -3.61
CA VAL A 177 -5.37 -3.27 -2.83
C VAL A 177 -6.00 -4.33 -1.93
N VAL A 178 -5.91 -4.13 -0.61
CA VAL A 178 -6.32 -5.10 0.40
C VAL A 178 -7.62 -4.63 1.05
N LEU A 179 -8.74 -5.17 0.59
CA LEU A 179 -10.10 -4.83 1.09
C LEU A 179 -10.64 -5.85 2.10
N ALA A 180 -9.89 -6.91 2.37
CA ALA A 180 -10.21 -7.92 3.38
C ALA A 180 -9.07 -8.05 4.38
N ALA A 181 -9.39 -8.41 5.61
CA ALA A 181 -8.37 -8.73 6.60
C ALA A 181 -7.50 -9.92 6.17
N PRO A 182 -6.25 -10.05 6.67
CA PRO A 182 -5.38 -11.17 6.33
C PRO A 182 -6.06 -12.52 6.55
N PHE A 183 -5.90 -13.44 5.60
CA PHE A 183 -6.40 -14.81 5.71
C PHE A 183 -5.55 -15.59 6.70
N ASN A 184 -6.18 -16.28 7.67
CA ASN A 184 -5.47 -17.11 8.62
C ASN A 184 -5.16 -18.47 7.99
N ALA A 185 -3.89 -18.71 7.67
CA ALA A 185 -3.38 -20.02 7.24
C ALA A 185 -3.16 -20.91 8.48
N THR A 186 -3.68 -22.12 8.43
CA THR A 186 -3.66 -23.07 9.57
C THR A 186 -2.71 -24.23 9.38
N SER A 187 -1.99 -24.29 8.26
CA SER A 187 -1.08 -25.39 7.88
C SER A 187 0.20 -24.82 7.29
N GLU A 188 1.26 -25.63 7.32
CA GLU A 188 2.51 -25.42 6.59
C GLU A 188 2.32 -25.47 5.06
N ASP A 189 1.30 -26.20 4.59
CA ASP A 189 0.92 -26.30 3.17
C ASP A 189 0.06 -25.08 2.79
N LEU A 190 0.69 -24.06 2.23
CA LEU A 190 0.02 -22.80 1.91
C LEU A 190 -0.75 -22.85 0.59
N ALA A 191 -2.06 -22.60 0.68
CA ALA A 191 -2.90 -22.37 -0.48
C ALA A 191 -3.04 -20.86 -0.75
N LEU A 192 -2.15 -20.33 -1.60
CA LEU A 192 -2.12 -18.91 -1.98
C LEU A 192 -3.09 -18.68 -3.13
N THR A 193 -4.36 -18.41 -2.79
CA THR A 193 -5.44 -18.29 -3.76
C THR A 193 -6.05 -16.89 -3.78
N LYS A 194 -6.50 -16.44 -4.96
CA LYS A 194 -7.19 -15.14 -5.10
C LYS A 194 -8.42 -15.02 -4.20
N ALA A 195 -9.09 -16.14 -3.92
CA ALA A 195 -10.27 -16.18 -3.04
C ALA A 195 -9.92 -15.80 -1.60
N ASN A 196 -8.70 -16.12 -1.15
CA ASN A 196 -8.21 -15.81 0.19
C ASN A 196 -7.57 -14.41 0.28
N GLY A 197 -7.45 -13.71 -0.86
CA GLY A 197 -6.78 -12.40 -0.92
C GLY A 197 -5.28 -12.50 -1.06
N ASN A 198 -4.60 -11.40 -0.76
CA ASN A 198 -3.16 -11.25 -0.98
C ASN A 198 -2.32 -11.30 0.30
N GLN A 199 -2.95 -11.41 1.46
CA GLN A 199 -2.27 -11.41 2.76
C GLN A 199 -2.66 -12.62 3.57
N TYR A 200 -1.65 -13.31 4.11
CA TYR A 200 -1.79 -14.57 4.83
C TYR A 200 -1.08 -14.47 6.17
N LYS A 201 -1.85 -14.53 7.27
CA LYS A 201 -1.28 -14.69 8.61
C LYS A 201 -1.09 -16.16 8.89
N LEU A 202 0.14 -16.56 9.18
CA LEU A 202 0.51 -17.94 9.46
C LEU A 202 0.04 -18.38 10.85
N ALA A 203 -0.08 -19.68 11.05
CA ALA A 203 -0.27 -20.23 12.39
C ALA A 203 1.02 -20.07 13.21
N THR A 204 0.90 -20.21 14.53
CA THR A 204 2.06 -20.33 15.41
C THR A 204 2.70 -21.70 15.21
N ASP A 205 4.01 -21.76 15.06
CA ASP A 205 4.76 -23.01 14.96
C ASP A 205 5.83 -23.10 16.06
N THR A 206 6.13 -24.33 16.49
CA THR A 206 7.12 -24.63 17.54
C THR A 206 8.25 -25.54 17.08
N ASP A 207 8.13 -26.08 15.88
CA ASP A 207 9.00 -27.14 15.37
C ASP A 207 9.96 -26.64 14.27
N GLY A 208 9.80 -25.41 13.77
CA GLY A 208 10.59 -24.85 12.67
C GLY A 208 10.26 -25.52 11.34
N THR A 209 8.97 -25.82 11.16
CA THR A 209 8.50 -26.51 9.95
C THR A 209 8.72 -25.65 8.72
N GLU A 210 9.21 -26.26 7.65
CA GLU A 210 9.38 -25.59 6.38
C GLU A 210 8.03 -25.40 5.67
N LEU A 211 7.79 -24.20 5.17
CA LEU A 211 6.57 -23.85 4.45
C LEU A 211 6.61 -24.42 3.03
N ASP A 212 5.55 -25.11 2.62
CA ASP A 212 5.31 -25.47 1.23
C ASP A 212 4.23 -24.61 0.60
N ILE A 213 4.45 -24.18 -0.64
CA ILE A 213 3.43 -23.52 -1.44
C ILE A 213 2.65 -24.60 -2.19
N ALA A 214 1.60 -25.12 -1.56
CA ALA A 214 0.81 -26.23 -2.07
C ALA A 214 -0.03 -25.86 -3.29
N SER A 215 -0.52 -24.61 -3.36
CA SER A 215 -1.23 -24.09 -4.53
C SER A 215 -1.05 -22.59 -4.69
N LEU A 216 -1.06 -22.13 -5.97
CA LEU A 216 -0.88 -20.71 -6.31
C LEU A 216 -1.68 -20.36 -7.56
N ASP A 217 -2.71 -19.49 -7.43
CA ASP A 217 -3.55 -19.05 -8.55
C ASP A 217 -3.47 -17.55 -8.85
N HIS A 218 -2.63 -16.80 -8.12
CA HIS A 218 -2.41 -15.37 -8.37
C HIS A 218 -1.82 -15.09 -9.74
N ASP A 219 -2.12 -13.91 -10.31
CA ASP A 219 -1.62 -13.50 -11.62
C ASP A 219 -0.13 -13.12 -11.58
N HIS A 220 0.49 -13.12 -12.77
CA HIS A 220 1.83 -12.58 -12.96
C HIS A 220 1.89 -11.12 -12.50
N GLY A 221 2.89 -10.79 -11.69
CA GLY A 221 3.08 -9.46 -11.11
C GLY A 221 2.32 -9.20 -9.80
N ALA A 222 1.42 -10.11 -9.38
CA ALA A 222 0.77 -9.98 -8.08
C ALA A 222 1.81 -10.05 -6.94
N VAL A 223 1.58 -9.28 -5.89
CA VAL A 223 2.39 -9.33 -4.66
C VAL A 223 1.57 -9.95 -3.55
N ILE A 224 2.15 -10.93 -2.88
CA ILE A 224 1.55 -11.70 -1.78
C ILE A 224 2.38 -11.44 -0.54
N SER A 225 1.72 -11.17 0.57
CA SER A 225 2.36 -10.95 1.87
C SER A 225 2.10 -12.12 2.80
N LEU A 226 3.16 -12.71 3.35
CA LEU A 226 3.09 -13.65 4.45
C LEU A 226 3.42 -12.92 5.74
N ILE A 227 2.62 -13.15 6.77
CA ILE A 227 2.74 -12.52 8.10
C ILE A 227 3.01 -13.63 9.10
N GLY A 228 4.12 -13.56 9.78
CA GLY A 228 4.49 -14.51 10.84
C GLY A 228 3.60 -14.37 12.07
N ASN A 229 3.51 -15.43 12.84
CA ASN A 229 2.78 -15.48 14.09
C ASN A 229 3.62 -16.08 15.22
N GLY A 230 4.94 -16.14 15.02
CA GLY A 230 5.92 -16.56 16.04
C GLY A 230 5.82 -18.03 16.47
N GLY A 231 6.29 -18.25 17.67
CA GLY A 231 6.45 -19.55 18.30
C GLY A 231 7.89 -19.75 18.79
N ASN A 232 8.16 -20.82 19.53
CA ASN A 232 9.52 -21.09 20.00
C ASN A 232 10.49 -21.38 18.86
N ASN A 233 9.99 -22.00 17.79
CA ASN A 233 10.72 -22.27 16.56
C ASN A 233 9.73 -22.08 15.40
N PRO A 234 9.57 -20.84 14.87
CA PRO A 234 8.51 -20.48 13.93
C PRO A 234 8.74 -21.13 12.55
N PHE A 235 7.69 -21.18 11.74
CA PHE A 235 7.78 -21.60 10.35
C PHE A 235 8.93 -20.94 9.61
N VAL A 236 9.53 -21.66 8.67
CA VAL A 236 10.65 -21.19 7.85
C VAL A 236 10.26 -21.27 6.39
N LEU A 237 10.55 -20.21 5.63
CA LEU A 237 10.48 -20.21 4.16
C LEU A 237 11.89 -20.14 3.61
N SER A 238 12.28 -21.16 2.84
CA SER A 238 13.61 -21.26 2.21
C SER A 238 13.53 -21.04 0.70
N SER A 239 14.67 -20.69 0.10
CA SER A 239 14.78 -20.68 -1.36
C SER A 239 14.78 -22.10 -1.90
N GLY A 240 13.89 -22.41 -2.84
CA GLY A 240 13.80 -23.75 -3.40
C GLY A 240 12.52 -24.00 -4.19
N VAL A 241 12.37 -25.23 -4.66
CA VAL A 241 11.18 -25.70 -5.36
C VAL A 241 10.18 -26.20 -4.34
N THR A 242 9.00 -25.61 -4.32
CA THR A 242 7.83 -26.05 -3.56
C THR A 242 6.85 -26.78 -4.50
N THR A 243 5.74 -27.24 -3.99
CA THR A 243 4.74 -27.98 -4.79
C THR A 243 4.19 -27.14 -5.96
N ALA A 244 3.88 -25.87 -5.77
CA ALA A 244 3.25 -25.02 -6.79
C ALA A 244 4.13 -23.89 -7.33
N ALA A 245 5.30 -23.62 -6.73
CA ALA A 245 6.16 -22.50 -7.12
C ALA A 245 7.64 -22.76 -6.80
N THR A 246 8.51 -21.95 -7.37
CA THR A 246 9.91 -21.86 -6.94
C THR A 246 10.11 -20.54 -6.17
N VAL A 247 10.50 -20.65 -4.92
CA VAL A 247 10.76 -19.49 -4.04
C VAL A 247 12.20 -19.03 -4.24
N VAL A 248 12.39 -17.72 -4.39
CA VAL A 248 13.70 -17.07 -4.54
C VAL A 248 13.81 -15.92 -3.56
N LEU A 249 14.64 -16.10 -2.53
CA LEU A 249 14.89 -15.11 -1.49
C LEU A 249 16.11 -14.27 -1.85
N LEU A 250 15.97 -12.94 -1.84
CA LEU A 250 17.00 -12.02 -2.35
C LEU A 250 18.25 -11.96 -1.47
N GLU A 251 18.08 -12.12 -0.16
CA GLU A 251 19.20 -12.07 0.79
C GLU A 251 19.94 -13.40 0.93
N GLY A 252 19.48 -14.45 0.24
CA GLY A 252 20.06 -15.80 0.33
C GLY A 252 19.95 -16.45 1.70
N ALA A 253 19.22 -15.84 2.64
CA ALA A 253 18.91 -16.36 3.95
C ALA A 253 17.44 -16.74 4.03
N ASP A 254 17.14 -17.80 4.75
CA ASP A 254 15.77 -18.21 5.03
C ASP A 254 15.02 -17.12 5.78
N TRP A 255 13.71 -17.04 5.54
CA TRP A 255 12.83 -16.18 6.30
C TRP A 255 12.14 -16.98 7.39
N ALA A 256 12.29 -16.55 8.64
CA ALA A 256 11.60 -17.13 9.77
C ALA A 256 10.34 -16.31 10.10
N ALA A 257 9.19 -16.98 10.22
CA ALA A 257 7.89 -16.38 10.49
C ALA A 257 7.75 -15.94 11.95
N GLN A 258 8.68 -15.12 12.44
CA GLN A 258 8.62 -14.53 13.78
C GLN A 258 7.30 -13.76 13.97
N ASP A 259 6.96 -13.43 15.20
CA ASP A 259 5.73 -12.68 15.49
C ASP A 259 5.76 -11.33 14.75
N ASP A 260 4.72 -11.08 13.97
CA ASP A 260 4.56 -9.90 13.12
C ASP A 260 5.65 -9.66 12.05
N ALA A 261 6.58 -10.60 11.83
CA ALA A 261 7.49 -10.54 10.69
C ALA A 261 6.73 -10.65 9.36
N VAL A 262 7.11 -9.84 8.38
CA VAL A 262 6.45 -9.82 7.07
C VAL A 262 7.45 -10.13 5.96
N ILE A 263 7.04 -10.93 4.98
CA ILE A 263 7.73 -11.08 3.69
C ILE A 263 6.77 -10.85 2.54
N ASP A 264 7.14 -9.98 1.62
CA ASP A 264 6.40 -9.73 0.38
C ASP A 264 7.03 -10.50 -0.77
N LEU A 265 6.22 -11.32 -1.43
CA LEU A 265 6.62 -12.21 -2.53
C LEU A 265 5.90 -11.81 -3.82
N LYS A 266 6.65 -11.52 -4.87
CA LYS A 266 6.10 -11.21 -6.20
C LYS A 266 5.99 -12.44 -7.06
N VAL A 267 4.80 -12.66 -7.61
CA VAL A 267 4.53 -13.77 -8.53
C VAL A 267 5.13 -13.46 -9.91
N PHE A 268 5.99 -14.33 -10.40
CA PHE A 268 6.53 -14.28 -11.74
C PHE A 268 6.24 -15.59 -12.47
N LYS A 269 5.50 -15.53 -13.58
CA LYS A 269 5.17 -16.71 -14.40
C LYS A 269 5.98 -16.70 -15.69
N SER A 270 6.72 -17.77 -15.94
CA SER A 270 7.51 -17.97 -17.15
C SER A 270 7.26 -19.38 -17.71
N GLY A 271 6.54 -19.47 -18.81
CA GLY A 271 6.08 -20.75 -19.34
C GLY A 271 5.21 -21.50 -18.33
N ASN A 272 5.60 -22.70 -17.99
CA ASN A 272 4.88 -23.55 -17.02
C ASN A 272 5.43 -23.43 -15.59
N ILE A 273 6.43 -22.56 -15.36
CA ILE A 273 7.05 -22.40 -14.04
C ILE A 273 6.55 -21.10 -13.42
N THR A 274 6.16 -21.18 -12.18
CA THR A 274 5.83 -20.01 -11.36
C THR A 274 6.92 -19.80 -10.32
N TYR A 275 7.40 -18.58 -10.21
CA TYR A 275 8.36 -18.14 -9.22
C TYR A 275 7.71 -17.19 -8.24
N LEU A 276 8.16 -17.22 -7.00
CA LEU A 276 7.88 -16.24 -5.96
C LEU A 276 9.18 -15.55 -5.59
N PHE A 277 9.35 -14.33 -6.06
CA PHE A 277 10.53 -13.52 -5.76
C PHE A 277 10.27 -12.64 -4.55
N GLU A 278 11.15 -12.71 -3.56
CA GLU A 278 11.13 -11.77 -2.46
C GLU A 278 11.30 -10.34 -2.99
N GLN A 279 10.43 -9.43 -2.54
CA GLN A 279 10.54 -7.99 -2.79
C GLN A 279 11.01 -7.24 -1.55
N LYS A 280 10.52 -7.66 -0.39
CA LYS A 280 10.75 -6.98 0.90
C LYS A 280 10.60 -7.99 2.02
N ARG A 281 11.34 -7.77 3.11
CA ARG A 281 11.03 -8.33 4.44
C ARG A 281 11.08 -7.23 5.51
N ALA A 282 10.26 -7.35 6.54
CA ALA A 282 10.16 -6.40 7.64
C ALA A 282 10.00 -7.15 8.97
#